data_390aa3f5ce47c10bd27e0fac9caefa82
#
_entry.id   390aa3f5ce47c10bd27e0fac9caefa82
#
_cell.length_a   1.000
_cell.length_b   1.000
_cell.length_c   1.000
_cell.angle_alpha   90.00
_cell.angle_beta   90.00
_cell.angle_gamma   90.00
#
_symmetry.space_group_name_H-M   'P 1'
#
loop_
_entity.id
_entity.type
_entity.pdbx_description
1 polymer ?
#
loop_
_entity_poly.entity_id
_entity_poly.type
_entity_poly.pdbx_seq_one_letter_code
_entity_poly.pdbx_strand_id
1 'polypeptide(L)'
;MKTIPPILWQASTERLAASPTTSYISFLEQTRGLTFNDYQSLWQWSVDDIEGFWASIWEHFQVQSAAPAPGYRKVLARAAMPGASWFTGAAINYAKQCLRWSEHEDFAQKTAVIAQSETQAERQWTWKALASDVAHLQALLRSQGIKQGDRVAAFMPNVPESVMALMASASLGAIWSSASPDMGATSVLDRFRQIEPSVLVAVDGYHYAGKAFDRSEVLVDILKQLPSLRVVILLPTIHKTEHIKEYCNDRGLAYVDMQDFLSQSSTHLAKPSFVDLPFDAPLWIVYSSGTTGMPKPIVHGHGGTIVEGLKSLALGLDINPGERFFWQTSTGWIMWNSLVSALMGGATILQLDGHPSYPNFDTLWSFVSRHRANLVGISPAYIGMCIKEQYRPREHVDLCALKTLGSTGSPLTAAGYRWVYESVSEDVMLASISGGTDPGAAFIGASVMLPIYEGEMQCRCLGSATEAFDDEGHALINQVGELVCTKPLPSMPLYFWNDPENKRYFDSYFTQFPGVWRHGDWLEITDRSILARFTASTE
;
A
#
# COMPACT_ATOMS: atom_id res chain seq x y z
N MET A 1 -34.70 -3.03 -18.51
CA MET A 1 -33.47 -2.18 -18.45
C MET A 1 -33.19 -1.92 -16.98
N LYS A 2 -31.98 -2.17 -16.46
CA LYS A 2 -31.60 -1.72 -15.12
C LYS A 2 -31.64 -0.19 -15.11
N THR A 3 -32.25 0.42 -14.10
CA THR A 3 -32.29 1.88 -13.96
C THR A 3 -30.88 2.38 -13.71
N ILE A 4 -30.46 3.44 -14.41
CA ILE A 4 -29.15 4.07 -14.17
C ILE A 4 -29.22 4.74 -12.80
N PRO A 5 -28.29 4.44 -11.86
CA PRO A 5 -28.24 5.08 -10.57
C PRO A 5 -28.00 6.61 -10.71
N PRO A 6 -28.39 7.41 -9.71
CA PRO A 6 -28.12 8.84 -9.76
C PRO A 6 -26.62 9.13 -9.68
N ILE A 7 -26.21 10.22 -10.34
CA ILE A 7 -24.85 10.77 -10.17
C ILE A 7 -24.80 11.48 -8.83
N LEU A 8 -23.83 11.10 -8.00
CA LEU A 8 -23.60 11.69 -6.69
C LEU A 8 -22.49 12.75 -6.71
N TRP A 9 -21.55 12.64 -7.66
CA TRP A 9 -20.44 13.58 -7.78
C TRP A 9 -19.87 13.61 -9.19
N GLN A 10 -19.31 14.78 -9.53
CA GLN A 10 -18.51 14.99 -10.74
C GLN A 10 -17.52 16.13 -10.47
N ALA A 11 -16.27 15.98 -10.92
CA ALA A 11 -15.25 17.01 -10.72
C ALA A 11 -15.64 18.34 -11.36
N SER A 12 -15.33 19.44 -10.67
CA SER A 12 -15.36 20.77 -11.29
C SER A 12 -14.25 20.93 -12.34
N THR A 13 -14.41 21.89 -13.24
CA THR A 13 -13.38 22.20 -14.26
C THR A 13 -12.04 22.55 -13.60
N GLU A 14 -12.08 23.31 -12.51
CA GLU A 14 -10.90 23.73 -11.76
C GLU A 14 -10.19 22.55 -11.13
N ARG A 15 -10.94 21.62 -10.52
CA ARG A 15 -10.37 20.41 -9.93
C ARG A 15 -9.75 19.52 -10.99
N LEU A 16 -10.43 19.30 -12.10
CA LEU A 16 -9.92 18.50 -13.21
C LEU A 16 -8.62 19.12 -13.77
N ALA A 17 -8.60 20.44 -14.00
CA ALA A 17 -7.40 21.14 -14.48
C ALA A 17 -6.20 21.05 -13.52
N ALA A 18 -6.43 21.00 -12.20
CA ALA A 18 -5.38 20.89 -11.18
C ALA A 18 -4.97 19.44 -10.87
N SER A 19 -5.59 18.44 -11.50
CA SER A 19 -5.37 17.03 -11.18
C SER A 19 -4.05 16.50 -11.75
N PRO A 20 -3.41 15.52 -11.07
CA PRO A 20 -2.29 14.78 -11.63
C PRO A 20 -2.61 14.10 -12.97
N THR A 21 -3.86 13.68 -13.16
CA THR A 21 -4.32 13.05 -14.41
C THR A 21 -4.23 14.01 -15.59
N THR A 22 -4.66 15.27 -15.42
CA THR A 22 -4.53 16.30 -16.47
C THR A 22 -3.07 16.62 -16.77
N SER A 23 -2.22 16.71 -15.72
CA SER A 23 -0.77 16.87 -15.89
C SER A 23 -0.15 15.71 -16.68
N TYR A 24 -0.57 14.47 -16.39
CA TYR A 24 -0.10 13.29 -17.09
C TYR A 24 -0.56 13.26 -18.57
N ILE A 25 -1.81 13.60 -18.86
CA ILE A 25 -2.31 13.72 -20.26
C ILE A 25 -1.52 14.78 -21.03
N SER A 26 -1.27 15.95 -20.42
CA SER A 26 -0.45 17.01 -21.03
C SER A 26 1.00 16.54 -21.29
N PHE A 27 1.57 15.75 -20.39
CA PHE A 27 2.87 15.14 -20.60
C PHE A 27 2.85 14.17 -21.80
N LEU A 28 1.82 13.32 -21.94
CA LEU A 28 1.68 12.42 -23.08
C LEU A 28 1.54 13.17 -24.41
N GLU A 29 0.76 14.25 -24.42
CA GLU A 29 0.63 15.11 -25.60
C GLU A 29 1.98 15.70 -26.01
N GLN A 30 2.71 16.29 -25.06
CA GLN A 30 3.99 16.95 -25.33
C GLN A 30 5.10 15.99 -25.74
N THR A 31 5.16 14.81 -25.14
CA THR A 31 6.29 13.87 -25.34
C THR A 31 6.03 12.80 -26.39
N ARG A 32 4.77 12.47 -26.65
CA ARG A 32 4.34 11.37 -27.54
C ARG A 32 3.33 11.78 -28.61
N GLY A 33 2.81 13.02 -28.56
CA GLY A 33 1.75 13.49 -29.48
C GLY A 33 0.41 12.77 -29.29
N LEU A 34 0.18 12.18 -28.11
CA LEU A 34 -1.05 11.46 -27.80
C LEU A 34 -2.05 12.37 -27.13
N THR A 35 -3.27 12.41 -27.64
CA THR A 35 -4.39 13.19 -27.10
C THR A 35 -5.55 12.27 -26.72
N PHE A 36 -6.17 12.53 -25.58
CA PHE A 36 -7.26 11.72 -25.05
C PHE A 36 -8.45 12.63 -24.69
N ASN A 37 -9.62 12.34 -25.26
CA ASN A 37 -10.83 13.12 -25.03
C ASN A 37 -11.61 12.68 -23.79
N ASP A 38 -11.38 11.44 -23.32
CA ASP A 38 -12.06 10.83 -22.20
C ASP A 38 -11.20 9.76 -21.52
N TYR A 39 -11.65 9.29 -20.37
CA TYR A 39 -10.97 8.26 -19.62
C TYR A 39 -10.92 6.92 -20.37
N GLN A 40 -11.97 6.58 -21.11
CA GLN A 40 -12.04 5.30 -21.82
C GLN A 40 -10.96 5.20 -22.90
N SER A 41 -10.73 6.27 -23.68
CA SER A 41 -9.67 6.31 -24.68
C SER A 41 -8.26 6.22 -24.04
N LEU A 42 -8.05 6.89 -22.89
CA LEU A 42 -6.81 6.80 -22.13
C LEU A 42 -6.62 5.38 -21.58
N TRP A 43 -7.65 4.77 -20.99
CA TRP A 43 -7.59 3.40 -20.50
C TRP A 43 -7.32 2.42 -21.62
N GLN A 44 -8.03 2.51 -22.74
CA GLN A 44 -7.86 1.62 -23.89
C GLN A 44 -6.40 1.67 -24.39
N TRP A 45 -5.84 2.87 -24.58
CA TRP A 45 -4.43 3.00 -24.93
C TRP A 45 -3.51 2.37 -23.89
N SER A 46 -3.78 2.57 -22.61
CA SER A 46 -2.93 2.06 -21.52
C SER A 46 -2.84 0.53 -21.47
N VAL A 47 -3.85 -0.17 -22.03
CA VAL A 47 -3.86 -1.63 -22.11
C VAL A 47 -3.48 -2.14 -23.49
N ASP A 48 -3.67 -1.39 -24.58
CA ASP A 48 -3.26 -1.78 -25.92
C ASP A 48 -1.76 -1.62 -26.13
N ASP A 49 -1.18 -0.51 -25.69
CA ASP A 49 0.26 -0.22 -25.70
C ASP A 49 0.82 -0.25 -24.28
N ILE A 50 0.84 -1.43 -23.66
CA ILE A 50 1.29 -1.56 -22.27
C ILE A 50 2.77 -1.19 -22.07
N GLU A 51 3.64 -1.40 -23.09
CA GLU A 51 5.04 -0.96 -23.02
C GLU A 51 5.12 0.56 -23.03
N GLY A 52 4.42 1.24 -23.95
CA GLY A 52 4.37 2.69 -24.03
C GLY A 52 3.76 3.33 -22.79
N PHE A 53 2.69 2.71 -22.25
CA PHE A 53 2.07 3.18 -21.01
C PHE A 53 3.02 3.11 -19.82
N TRP A 54 3.62 1.96 -19.52
CA TRP A 54 4.50 1.82 -18.36
C TRP A 54 5.82 2.60 -18.52
N ALA A 55 6.33 2.75 -19.75
CA ALA A 55 7.44 3.66 -20.04
C ALA A 55 7.08 5.11 -19.69
N SER A 56 5.85 5.54 -20.02
CA SER A 56 5.39 6.90 -19.71
C SER A 56 5.21 7.15 -18.21
N ILE A 57 4.75 6.13 -17.45
CA ILE A 57 4.70 6.20 -15.97
C ILE A 57 6.10 6.37 -15.39
N TRP A 58 7.07 5.57 -15.87
CA TRP A 58 8.46 5.67 -15.45
C TRP A 58 9.02 7.08 -15.67
N GLU A 59 8.82 7.64 -16.85
CA GLU A 59 9.35 8.95 -17.24
C GLU A 59 8.63 10.10 -16.51
N HIS A 60 7.29 10.11 -16.52
CA HIS A 60 6.49 11.18 -15.92
C HIS A 60 6.76 11.31 -14.41
N PHE A 61 6.84 10.20 -13.70
CA PHE A 61 7.09 10.20 -12.26
C PHE A 61 8.58 10.16 -11.89
N GLN A 62 9.49 10.22 -12.89
CA GLN A 62 10.93 10.30 -12.70
C GLN A 62 11.44 9.19 -11.77
N VAL A 63 11.17 7.92 -12.12
CA VAL A 63 11.65 6.77 -11.36
C VAL A 63 13.18 6.81 -11.26
N GLN A 64 13.67 6.74 -10.02
CA GLN A 64 15.11 6.85 -9.73
C GLN A 64 15.83 5.54 -10.07
N SER A 65 16.69 5.56 -11.07
CA SER A 65 17.54 4.44 -11.47
C SER A 65 19.01 4.87 -11.56
N ALA A 66 19.92 4.01 -11.12
CA ALA A 66 21.36 4.21 -11.30
C ALA A 66 21.84 3.73 -12.69
N ALA A 67 21.01 3.04 -13.46
CA ALA A 67 21.32 2.66 -14.83
C ALA A 67 21.37 3.91 -15.75
N PRO A 68 22.16 3.88 -16.84
CA PRO A 68 22.17 4.96 -17.83
C PRO A 68 20.79 5.25 -18.39
N ALA A 69 20.54 6.51 -18.80
CA ALA A 69 19.26 6.91 -19.38
C ALA A 69 18.84 5.97 -20.55
N PRO A 70 17.56 5.61 -20.64
CA PRO A 70 16.40 6.02 -19.86
C PRO A 70 16.23 5.36 -18.47
N GLY A 71 17.24 4.67 -17.95
CA GLY A 71 17.22 4.01 -16.66
C GLY A 71 16.88 2.50 -16.74
N TYR A 72 16.68 1.97 -17.93
CA TYR A 72 16.41 0.55 -18.24
C TYR A 72 16.82 0.23 -19.69
N ARG A 73 16.86 -1.06 -20.04
CA ARG A 73 17.16 -1.51 -21.43
C ARG A 73 15.90 -1.79 -22.24
N LYS A 74 14.92 -2.46 -21.64
CA LYS A 74 13.64 -2.78 -22.28
C LYS A 74 12.52 -2.76 -21.26
N VAL A 75 11.35 -2.20 -21.61
CA VAL A 75 10.18 -2.10 -20.72
C VAL A 75 9.59 -3.48 -20.45
N LEU A 76 9.22 -4.22 -21.48
CA LEU A 76 8.64 -5.57 -21.37
C LEU A 76 9.44 -6.54 -22.26
N ALA A 77 10.39 -7.24 -21.65
CA ALA A 77 11.25 -8.18 -22.38
C ALA A 77 10.54 -9.52 -22.64
N ARG A 78 9.61 -9.91 -21.79
CA ARG A 78 8.74 -11.09 -21.92
C ARG A 78 7.34 -10.77 -21.40
N ALA A 79 6.33 -10.95 -22.24
CA ALA A 79 4.93 -10.66 -21.92
C ALA A 79 4.16 -11.90 -21.38
N ALA A 80 4.85 -12.99 -21.05
CA ALA A 80 4.21 -14.21 -20.54
C ALA A 80 3.56 -13.97 -19.16
N MET A 81 2.44 -14.62 -18.92
CA MET A 81 1.75 -14.58 -17.65
C MET A 81 1.44 -16.03 -17.22
N PRO A 82 2.04 -16.55 -16.12
CA PRO A 82 3.01 -15.87 -15.25
C PRO A 82 4.41 -15.71 -15.86
N GLY A 83 5.19 -14.82 -15.24
CA GLY A 83 6.61 -14.66 -15.52
C GLY A 83 6.94 -13.56 -16.52
N ALA A 84 6.13 -12.51 -16.60
CA ALA A 84 6.50 -11.28 -17.32
C ALA A 84 7.83 -10.70 -16.81
N SER A 85 8.61 -10.11 -17.71
CA SER A 85 9.90 -9.49 -17.36
C SER A 85 9.88 -8.02 -17.72
N TRP A 86 9.83 -7.18 -16.70
CA TRP A 86 9.67 -5.74 -16.80
C TRP A 86 10.99 -4.99 -16.60
N PHE A 87 11.16 -3.85 -17.25
CA PHE A 87 12.23 -2.86 -17.11
C PHE A 87 13.62 -3.48 -16.91
N THR A 88 13.96 -4.42 -17.79
CA THR A 88 15.25 -5.13 -17.71
C THR A 88 16.42 -4.17 -17.73
N GLY A 89 17.43 -4.42 -16.88
CA GLY A 89 18.60 -3.58 -16.74
C GLY A 89 18.40 -2.33 -15.87
N ALA A 90 17.23 -2.13 -15.29
CA ALA A 90 17.04 -1.11 -14.27
C ALA A 90 17.87 -1.41 -13.03
N ALA A 91 18.32 -0.35 -12.35
CA ALA A 91 19.09 -0.37 -11.11
C ALA A 91 18.42 0.58 -10.11
N ILE A 92 17.51 0.04 -9.30
CA ILE A 92 16.55 0.81 -8.51
C ILE A 92 16.56 0.42 -7.04
N ASN A 93 15.90 1.22 -6.19
CA ASN A 93 15.64 0.88 -4.80
C ASN A 93 14.38 1.61 -4.33
N TYR A 94 13.43 0.88 -3.73
CA TYR A 94 12.17 1.42 -3.21
C TYR A 94 12.40 2.51 -2.15
N ALA A 95 13.29 2.27 -1.18
CA ALA A 95 13.58 3.26 -0.15
C ALA A 95 14.23 4.54 -0.73
N LYS A 96 15.08 4.40 -1.77
CA LYS A 96 15.63 5.56 -2.50
C LYS A 96 14.52 6.39 -3.15
N GLN A 97 13.55 5.72 -3.78
CA GLN A 97 12.41 6.40 -4.41
C GLN A 97 11.55 7.14 -3.36
N CYS A 98 11.30 6.53 -2.20
CA CYS A 98 10.54 7.16 -1.12
C CYS A 98 11.29 8.35 -0.51
N LEU A 99 12.58 8.19 -0.23
CA LEU A 99 13.37 9.17 0.52
C LEU A 99 14.03 10.25 -0.35
N ARG A 100 13.86 10.25 -1.67
CA ARG A 100 14.44 11.26 -2.59
C ARG A 100 14.08 12.68 -2.21
N TRP A 101 12.92 12.89 -1.59
CA TRP A 101 12.42 14.19 -1.16
C TRP A 101 13.22 14.81 -0.01
N SER A 102 14.00 14.00 0.72
CA SER A 102 14.89 14.48 1.79
C SER A 102 16.06 15.32 1.26
N GLU A 103 16.39 15.19 -0.01
CA GLU A 103 17.45 15.97 -0.69
C GLU A 103 16.85 17.06 -1.59
N HIS A 104 15.53 17.12 -1.75
CA HIS A 104 14.87 18.12 -2.56
C HIS A 104 14.75 19.44 -1.78
N GLU A 105 15.22 20.55 -2.35
CA GLU A 105 15.30 21.86 -1.70
C GLU A 105 13.97 22.29 -1.06
N ASP A 106 12.86 22.15 -1.82
CA ASP A 106 11.53 22.55 -1.36
C ASP A 106 10.87 21.58 -0.37
N PHE A 107 11.38 20.36 -0.20
CA PHE A 107 10.74 19.30 0.59
C PHE A 107 11.53 18.92 1.85
N ALA A 108 12.85 19.00 1.83
CA ALA A 108 13.71 18.45 2.89
C ALA A 108 13.27 18.85 4.31
N GLN A 109 12.80 20.08 4.49
CA GLN A 109 12.33 20.60 5.78
C GLN A 109 10.80 20.49 5.97
N LYS A 110 10.04 20.07 4.96
CA LYS A 110 8.59 19.80 5.09
C LYS A 110 8.36 18.49 5.82
N THR A 111 7.19 18.36 6.39
CA THR A 111 6.77 17.15 7.12
C THR A 111 6.56 15.99 6.15
N ALA A 112 7.16 14.84 6.43
CA ALA A 112 6.98 13.58 5.73
C ALA A 112 6.00 12.65 6.47
N VAL A 113 6.07 12.63 7.81
CA VAL A 113 5.25 11.75 8.66
C VAL A 113 4.68 12.56 9.82
N ILE A 114 3.39 12.39 10.08
CA ILE A 114 2.70 12.83 11.29
C ILE A 114 2.07 11.62 11.93
N ALA A 115 2.35 11.38 13.21
CA ALA A 115 1.84 10.21 13.90
C ALA A 115 1.30 10.56 15.28
N GLN A 116 0.22 9.89 15.65
CA GLN A 116 -0.41 9.94 16.96
C GLN A 116 -0.90 8.54 17.34
N SER A 117 -0.90 8.23 18.64
CA SER A 117 -1.56 7.03 19.16
C SER A 117 -2.52 7.37 20.31
N GLU A 118 -3.22 6.37 20.84
CA GLU A 118 -4.12 6.56 21.99
C GLU A 118 -3.38 7.09 23.23
N THR A 119 -2.08 6.80 23.38
CA THR A 119 -1.30 7.09 24.58
C THR A 119 -0.12 8.00 24.33
N GLN A 120 0.29 8.17 23.09
CA GLN A 120 1.41 9.04 22.74
C GLN A 120 0.91 10.31 22.07
N ALA A 121 1.44 11.45 22.52
CA ALA A 121 1.22 12.73 21.87
C ALA A 121 1.70 12.70 20.41
N GLU A 122 1.18 13.61 19.64
CA GLU A 122 1.56 13.78 18.25
C GLU A 122 3.06 13.98 18.06
N ARG A 123 3.64 13.28 17.11
CA ARG A 123 5.04 13.39 16.68
C ARG A 123 5.10 13.66 15.19
N GLN A 124 6.09 14.42 14.75
CA GLN A 124 6.27 14.78 13.35
C GLN A 124 7.73 14.60 12.93
N TRP A 125 7.92 14.13 11.69
CA TRP A 125 9.23 14.03 11.05
C TRP A 125 9.26 14.83 9.77
N THR A 126 10.29 15.67 9.60
CA THR A 126 10.61 16.21 8.29
C THR A 126 11.18 15.12 7.40
N TRP A 127 11.20 15.33 6.08
CA TRP A 127 11.83 14.39 5.15
C TRP A 127 13.30 14.13 5.52
N LYS A 128 14.03 15.19 5.91
CA LYS A 128 15.42 15.08 6.32
C LYS A 128 15.60 14.29 7.62
N ALA A 129 14.72 14.50 8.59
CA ALA A 129 14.75 13.77 9.87
C ALA A 129 14.42 12.29 9.65
N LEU A 130 13.38 11.99 8.87
CA LEU A 130 13.01 10.61 8.52
C LEU A 130 14.18 9.88 7.84
N ALA A 131 14.82 10.50 6.85
CA ALA A 131 15.96 9.92 6.17
C ALA A 131 17.15 9.67 7.11
N SER A 132 17.36 10.55 8.08
CA SER A 132 18.42 10.39 9.09
C SER A 132 18.15 9.20 10.02
N ASP A 133 16.93 9.06 10.54
CA ASP A 133 16.57 7.92 11.39
C ASP A 133 16.62 6.59 10.63
N VAL A 134 16.21 6.59 9.36
CA VAL A 134 16.40 5.44 8.47
C VAL A 134 17.87 5.09 8.31
N ALA A 135 18.76 6.08 8.15
CA ALA A 135 20.20 5.84 8.02
C ALA A 135 20.80 5.22 9.29
N HIS A 136 20.36 5.64 10.47
CA HIS A 136 20.78 5.05 11.74
C HIS A 136 20.33 3.59 11.88
N LEU A 137 19.05 3.29 11.58
CA LEU A 137 18.55 1.91 11.58
C LEU A 137 19.23 1.06 10.51
N GLN A 138 19.53 1.63 9.34
CA GLN A 138 20.31 0.95 8.30
C GLN A 138 21.71 0.57 8.82
N ALA A 139 22.38 1.48 9.52
CA ALA A 139 23.70 1.22 10.10
C ALA A 139 23.62 0.11 11.17
N LEU A 140 22.57 0.11 12.00
CA LEU A 140 22.29 -0.95 12.97
C LEU A 140 22.11 -2.30 12.26
N LEU A 141 21.22 -2.40 11.27
CA LEU A 141 20.98 -3.64 10.52
C LEU A 141 22.28 -4.14 9.88
N ARG A 142 23.06 -3.23 9.29
CA ARG A 142 24.36 -3.57 8.67
C ARG A 142 25.37 -4.08 9.70
N SER A 143 25.45 -3.49 10.90
CA SER A 143 26.32 -3.97 12.00
C SER A 143 25.94 -5.38 12.48
N GLN A 144 24.66 -5.74 12.35
CA GLN A 144 24.16 -7.09 12.63
C GLN A 144 24.34 -8.06 11.44
N GLY A 145 25.08 -7.66 10.40
CA GLY A 145 25.38 -8.47 9.22
C GLY A 145 24.20 -8.70 8.29
N ILE A 146 23.18 -7.82 8.33
CA ILE A 146 22.03 -7.89 7.42
C ILE A 146 22.45 -7.39 6.02
N LYS A 147 22.07 -8.15 5.03
CA LYS A 147 22.43 -7.93 3.62
C LYS A 147 21.25 -8.20 2.69
N GLN A 148 21.45 -7.95 1.42
CA GLN A 148 20.47 -8.24 0.36
C GLN A 148 19.97 -9.69 0.45
N GLY A 149 18.65 -9.87 0.39
CA GLY A 149 17.96 -11.15 0.45
C GLY A 149 17.70 -11.68 1.87
N ASP A 150 18.28 -11.10 2.93
CA ASP A 150 17.90 -11.42 4.31
C ASP A 150 16.45 -10.95 4.58
N ARG A 151 15.72 -11.68 5.44
CA ARG A 151 14.33 -11.31 5.79
C ARG A 151 14.31 -10.59 7.13
N VAL A 152 13.67 -9.44 7.13
CA VAL A 152 13.37 -8.65 8.34
C VAL A 152 11.87 -8.75 8.59
N ALA A 153 11.50 -9.46 9.66
CA ALA A 153 10.12 -9.55 10.09
C ALA A 153 9.79 -8.45 11.10
N ALA A 154 8.54 -8.03 11.15
CA ALA A 154 8.05 -7.04 12.10
C ALA A 154 6.74 -7.48 12.75
N PHE A 155 6.70 -7.41 14.08
CA PHE A 155 5.51 -7.56 14.90
C PHE A 155 5.24 -6.20 15.55
N MET A 156 4.67 -5.28 14.75
CA MET A 156 4.68 -3.84 15.00
C MET A 156 3.31 -3.20 14.72
N PRO A 157 2.91 -2.17 15.48
CA PRO A 157 1.73 -1.34 15.18
C PRO A 157 2.01 -0.34 14.05
N ASN A 158 1.00 0.46 13.68
CA ASN A 158 1.11 1.50 12.67
C ASN A 158 1.77 2.77 13.22
N VAL A 159 3.07 2.71 13.44
CA VAL A 159 3.88 3.79 14.01
C VAL A 159 5.06 4.15 13.08
N PRO A 160 5.66 5.34 13.22
CA PRO A 160 6.77 5.80 12.36
C PRO A 160 7.97 4.86 12.36
N GLU A 161 8.27 4.25 13.49
CA GLU A 161 9.36 3.29 13.66
C GLU A 161 9.21 2.06 12.74
N SER A 162 7.96 1.67 12.44
CA SER A 162 7.66 0.61 11.45
C SER A 162 8.02 1.04 10.03
N VAL A 163 7.74 2.31 9.69
CA VAL A 163 8.11 2.91 8.40
C VAL A 163 9.63 2.99 8.27
N MET A 164 10.32 3.47 9.32
CA MET A 164 11.78 3.57 9.34
C MET A 164 12.45 2.21 9.18
N ALA A 165 11.94 1.18 9.86
CA ALA A 165 12.48 -0.18 9.78
C ALA A 165 12.27 -0.80 8.39
N LEU A 166 11.11 -0.60 7.75
CA LEU A 166 10.88 -1.00 6.35
C LEU A 166 11.88 -0.30 5.42
N MET A 167 12.01 1.04 5.52
CA MET A 167 12.93 1.80 4.66
C MET A 167 14.39 1.40 4.86
N ALA A 168 14.82 1.19 6.10
CA ALA A 168 16.17 0.71 6.41
C ALA A 168 16.43 -0.68 5.82
N SER A 169 15.47 -1.60 5.92
CA SER A 169 15.56 -2.94 5.32
C SER A 169 15.62 -2.88 3.80
N ALA A 170 14.69 -2.17 3.16
CA ALA A 170 14.62 -2.03 1.71
C ALA A 170 15.87 -1.33 1.13
N SER A 171 16.46 -0.37 1.86
CA SER A 171 17.69 0.32 1.46
C SER A 171 18.89 -0.64 1.28
N LEU A 172 18.92 -1.73 2.06
CA LEU A 172 19.91 -2.80 2.01
C LEU A 172 19.57 -3.92 1.02
N GLY A 173 18.37 -3.88 0.41
CA GLY A 173 17.84 -4.99 -0.38
C GLY A 173 17.42 -6.19 0.49
N ALA A 174 17.23 -5.99 1.79
CA ALA A 174 16.61 -6.97 2.67
C ALA A 174 15.09 -6.97 2.47
N ILE A 175 14.47 -8.14 2.66
CA ILE A 175 13.08 -8.39 2.35
C ILE A 175 12.24 -8.18 3.62
N TRP A 176 11.29 -7.28 3.55
CA TRP A 176 10.40 -6.94 4.67
C TRP A 176 9.20 -7.89 4.76
N SER A 177 8.73 -8.15 5.99
CA SER A 177 7.43 -8.80 6.21
C SER A 177 6.86 -8.34 7.55
N SER A 178 5.58 -7.98 7.61
CA SER A 178 4.97 -7.46 8.84
C SER A 178 3.69 -8.18 9.24
N ALA A 179 3.47 -8.23 10.54
CA ALA A 179 2.27 -8.67 11.22
C ALA A 179 1.89 -7.65 12.29
N SER A 180 0.60 -7.45 12.48
CA SER A 180 0.08 -6.54 13.51
C SER A 180 0.14 -7.18 14.90
N PRO A 181 0.38 -6.41 15.98
CA PRO A 181 0.56 -6.94 17.34
C PRO A 181 -0.73 -7.50 17.97
N ASP A 182 -1.90 -7.25 17.38
CA ASP A 182 -3.17 -7.87 17.77
C ASP A 182 -3.30 -9.33 17.33
N MET A 183 -2.46 -9.77 16.39
CA MET A 183 -2.44 -11.17 15.93
C MET A 183 -1.92 -12.10 17.02
N GLY A 184 -2.54 -13.29 17.12
CA GLY A 184 -2.08 -14.36 18.02
C GLY A 184 -0.77 -15.00 17.54
N ALA A 185 -0.01 -15.60 18.48
CA ALA A 185 1.28 -16.24 18.18
C ALA A 185 1.20 -17.23 17.01
N THR A 186 0.19 -18.10 16.96
CA THR A 186 -0.02 -19.07 15.87
C THR A 186 -0.10 -18.38 14.51
N SER A 187 -0.95 -17.34 14.40
CA SER A 187 -1.11 -16.59 13.13
C SER A 187 0.17 -15.91 12.66
N VAL A 188 0.99 -15.40 13.60
CA VAL A 188 2.30 -14.81 13.29
C VAL A 188 3.29 -15.90 12.85
N LEU A 189 3.32 -17.02 13.57
CA LEU A 189 4.22 -18.14 13.29
C LEU A 189 3.89 -18.83 11.97
N ASP A 190 2.61 -18.96 11.60
CA ASP A 190 2.17 -19.50 10.30
C ASP A 190 2.71 -18.67 9.12
N ARG A 191 3.05 -17.41 9.37
CA ARG A 191 3.68 -16.50 8.42
C ARG A 191 5.20 -16.54 8.49
N PHE A 192 5.75 -16.22 9.65
CA PHE A 192 7.19 -15.98 9.79
C PHE A 192 8.06 -17.23 9.72
N ARG A 193 7.55 -18.39 10.11
CA ARG A 193 8.27 -19.67 9.93
C ARG A 193 8.53 -19.98 8.45
N GLN A 194 7.62 -19.58 7.56
CA GLN A 194 7.79 -19.84 6.13
C GLN A 194 8.97 -19.07 5.53
N ILE A 195 9.33 -17.90 6.12
CA ILE A 195 10.32 -16.99 5.56
C ILE A 195 11.65 -16.99 6.32
N GLU A 196 11.72 -17.65 7.49
CA GLU A 196 12.95 -17.76 8.30
C GLU A 196 13.67 -16.43 8.49
N PRO A 197 13.07 -15.45 9.21
CA PRO A 197 13.63 -14.11 9.34
C PRO A 197 14.93 -14.11 10.14
N SER A 198 15.87 -13.25 9.77
CA SER A 198 17.12 -13.00 10.51
C SER A 198 16.96 -11.95 11.60
N VAL A 199 16.00 -11.06 11.45
CA VAL A 199 15.68 -9.96 12.37
C VAL A 199 14.21 -9.99 12.69
N LEU A 200 13.87 -9.71 13.95
CA LEU A 200 12.52 -9.38 14.37
C LEU A 200 12.51 -7.98 14.97
N VAL A 201 11.76 -7.06 14.34
CA VAL A 201 11.40 -5.76 14.91
C VAL A 201 10.06 -5.95 15.61
N ALA A 202 9.96 -5.62 16.90
CA ALA A 202 8.76 -5.95 17.67
C ALA A 202 8.40 -4.89 18.71
N VAL A 203 7.18 -4.98 19.24
CA VAL A 203 6.72 -4.27 20.44
C VAL A 203 6.45 -5.27 21.57
N ASP A 204 6.55 -4.79 22.82
CA ASP A 204 6.16 -5.56 24.01
C ASP A 204 4.65 -5.57 24.26
N GLY A 205 3.90 -4.68 23.57
CA GLY A 205 2.45 -4.59 23.66
C GLY A 205 1.90 -3.45 22.81
N TYR A 206 0.61 -3.15 22.97
CA TYR A 206 -0.07 -2.05 22.27
C TYR A 206 -1.29 -1.56 23.07
N HIS A 207 -1.81 -0.39 22.69
CA HIS A 207 -3.05 0.15 23.25
C HIS A 207 -4.16 0.10 22.21
N TYR A 208 -5.37 -0.28 22.63
CA TYR A 208 -6.53 -0.30 21.76
C TYR A 208 -7.83 -0.13 22.55
N ALA A 209 -8.64 0.83 22.15
CA ALA A 209 -9.90 1.20 22.84
C ALA A 209 -9.68 1.47 24.34
N GLY A 210 -8.63 2.19 24.68
CA GLY A 210 -8.28 2.60 26.06
C GLY A 210 -7.68 1.50 26.92
N LYS A 211 -7.37 0.32 26.36
CA LYS A 211 -6.79 -0.81 27.09
C LYS A 211 -5.37 -1.09 26.61
N ALA A 212 -4.49 -1.40 27.56
CA ALA A 212 -3.15 -1.92 27.27
C ALA A 212 -3.24 -3.44 27.08
N PHE A 213 -2.62 -3.94 26.00
CA PHE A 213 -2.51 -5.36 25.69
C PHE A 213 -1.04 -5.77 25.78
N ASP A 214 -0.70 -6.51 26.81
CA ASP A 214 0.63 -7.09 27.00
C ASP A 214 0.86 -8.20 25.97
N ARG A 215 1.98 -8.13 25.22
CA ARG A 215 2.40 -9.10 24.23
C ARG A 215 3.75 -9.74 24.56
N SER A 216 4.33 -9.45 25.71
CA SER A 216 5.64 -9.96 26.10
C SER A 216 5.72 -11.48 26.06
N GLU A 217 4.75 -12.18 26.63
CA GLU A 217 4.64 -13.64 26.59
C GLU A 217 4.46 -14.17 25.16
N VAL A 218 3.55 -13.55 24.39
CA VAL A 218 3.31 -13.89 22.98
C VAL A 218 4.58 -13.72 22.16
N LEU A 219 5.32 -12.64 22.40
CA LEU A 219 6.58 -12.37 21.70
C LEU A 219 7.64 -13.42 22.06
N VAL A 220 7.79 -13.79 23.33
CA VAL A 220 8.70 -14.87 23.75
C VAL A 220 8.33 -16.20 23.10
N ASP A 221 7.04 -16.52 23.00
CA ASP A 221 6.57 -17.74 22.31
C ASP A 221 6.88 -17.73 20.80
N ILE A 222 6.81 -16.56 20.17
CA ILE A 222 7.24 -16.37 18.78
C ILE A 222 8.76 -16.58 18.67
N LEU A 223 9.55 -15.97 19.55
CA LEU A 223 11.00 -16.07 19.55
C LEU A 223 11.49 -17.51 19.74
N LYS A 224 10.84 -18.31 20.60
CA LYS A 224 11.14 -19.75 20.80
C LYS A 224 11.07 -20.55 19.50
N GLN A 225 10.21 -20.14 18.58
CA GLN A 225 9.85 -20.92 17.40
C GLN A 225 10.42 -20.36 16.09
N LEU A 226 11.27 -19.33 16.18
CA LEU A 226 12.01 -18.75 15.04
C LEU A 226 13.53 -18.91 15.25
N PRO A 227 14.09 -20.11 14.98
CA PRO A 227 15.51 -20.40 15.21
C PRO A 227 16.47 -19.63 14.31
N SER A 228 15.98 -19.05 13.23
CA SER A 228 16.76 -18.25 12.26
C SER A 228 17.11 -16.84 12.76
N LEU A 229 16.46 -16.36 13.83
CA LEU A 229 16.68 -15.03 14.37
C LEU A 229 18.11 -14.86 14.91
N ARG A 230 18.71 -13.72 14.59
CA ARG A 230 20.01 -13.28 15.09
C ARG A 230 19.88 -12.05 16.00
N VAL A 231 18.90 -11.20 15.75
CA VAL A 231 18.68 -9.96 16.51
C VAL A 231 17.19 -9.68 16.68
N VAL A 232 16.84 -9.18 17.86
CA VAL A 232 15.54 -8.59 18.19
C VAL A 232 15.73 -7.09 18.42
N ILE A 233 15.00 -6.28 17.66
CA ILE A 233 14.94 -4.83 17.81
C ILE A 233 13.58 -4.52 18.43
N LEU A 234 13.56 -4.16 19.71
CA LEU A 234 12.32 -3.95 20.45
C LEU A 234 12.01 -2.46 20.62
N LEU A 235 10.80 -2.06 20.26
CA LEU A 235 10.24 -0.76 20.61
C LEU A 235 9.37 -0.91 21.87
N PRO A 236 9.78 -0.44 23.05
CA PRO A 236 8.98 -0.49 24.27
C PRO A 236 7.74 0.41 24.13
N THR A 237 6.55 -0.18 24.27
CA THR A 237 5.27 0.54 24.19
C THR A 237 4.48 0.50 25.49
N ILE A 238 4.58 -0.60 26.25
CA ILE A 238 3.96 -0.78 27.56
C ILE A 238 5.00 -1.04 28.66
N HIS A 239 6.29 -1.02 28.31
CA HIS A 239 7.45 -1.20 29.21
C HIS A 239 7.48 -2.55 29.96
N LYS A 240 7.12 -3.64 29.26
CA LYS A 240 7.20 -5.04 29.74
C LYS A 240 8.32 -5.81 29.05
N THR A 241 9.54 -5.28 29.15
CA THR A 241 10.69 -5.72 28.35
C THR A 241 11.59 -6.74 29.03
N GLU A 242 11.55 -6.89 30.37
CA GLU A 242 12.50 -7.68 31.17
C GLU A 242 12.53 -9.15 30.73
N HIS A 243 11.35 -9.80 30.67
CA HIS A 243 11.25 -11.21 30.27
C HIS A 243 11.75 -11.46 28.84
N ILE A 244 11.54 -10.51 27.93
CA ILE A 244 12.04 -10.56 26.55
C ILE A 244 13.58 -10.46 26.54
N LYS A 245 14.15 -9.51 27.32
CA LYS A 245 15.60 -9.32 27.45
C LYS A 245 16.28 -10.56 28.02
N GLU A 246 15.73 -11.12 29.11
CA GLU A 246 16.23 -12.36 29.73
C GLU A 246 16.25 -13.49 28.72
N TYR A 247 15.13 -13.71 28.01
CA TYR A 247 15.06 -14.75 26.99
C TYR A 247 16.09 -14.55 25.86
N CYS A 248 16.27 -13.32 25.38
CA CYS A 248 17.28 -13.02 24.37
C CYS A 248 18.71 -13.33 24.86
N ASN A 249 19.02 -12.93 26.09
CA ASN A 249 20.33 -13.18 26.71
C ASN A 249 20.61 -14.68 26.86
N ASP A 250 19.63 -15.44 27.39
CA ASP A 250 19.76 -16.90 27.61
C ASP A 250 19.98 -17.67 26.29
N ARG A 251 19.41 -17.14 25.20
CA ARG A 251 19.53 -17.74 23.88
C ARG A 251 20.73 -17.21 23.08
N GLY A 252 21.41 -16.18 23.56
CA GLY A 252 22.49 -15.52 22.81
C GLY A 252 22.00 -14.72 21.60
N LEU A 253 20.74 -14.28 21.61
CA LEU A 253 20.21 -13.36 20.61
C LEU A 253 20.64 -11.92 20.93
N ALA A 254 21.10 -11.18 19.93
CA ALA A 254 21.33 -9.76 20.09
C ALA A 254 19.98 -9.05 20.38
N TYR A 255 19.98 -8.20 21.41
CA TYR A 255 18.83 -7.37 21.80
C TYR A 255 19.17 -5.90 21.65
N VAL A 256 18.31 -5.14 21.01
CA VAL A 256 18.45 -3.69 20.85
C VAL A 256 17.14 -3.01 21.27
N ASP A 257 17.22 -2.07 22.21
CA ASP A 257 16.13 -1.14 22.48
C ASP A 257 16.13 -0.06 21.40
N MET A 258 15.05 -0.01 20.62
CA MET A 258 14.95 0.88 19.46
C MET A 258 14.84 2.34 19.86
N GLN A 259 14.15 2.64 20.97
CA GLN A 259 13.98 4.00 21.46
C GLN A 259 15.30 4.57 21.96
N ASP A 260 16.02 3.80 22.78
CA ASP A 260 17.33 4.18 23.28
C ASP A 260 18.33 4.36 22.14
N PHE A 261 18.33 3.44 21.17
CA PHE A 261 19.20 3.50 20.00
C PHE A 261 18.97 4.77 19.17
N LEU A 262 17.72 5.08 18.80
CA LEU A 262 17.39 6.27 18.02
C LEU A 262 17.69 7.56 18.80
N SER A 263 17.42 7.61 20.11
CA SER A 263 17.70 8.79 20.93
C SER A 263 19.20 9.13 21.00
N GLN A 264 20.06 8.12 21.10
CA GLN A 264 21.52 8.29 21.11
C GLN A 264 22.07 8.68 19.72
N SER A 265 21.43 8.21 18.65
CA SER A 265 21.85 8.46 17.27
C SER A 265 21.43 9.83 16.74
N SER A 266 20.37 10.43 17.30
CA SER A 266 19.75 11.67 16.80
C SER A 266 20.61 12.93 16.88
N THR A 267 21.78 12.86 17.55
CA THR A 267 22.72 13.99 17.69
C THR A 267 23.43 14.37 16.38
N HIS A 268 23.42 13.50 15.38
CA HIS A 268 24.06 13.70 14.08
C HIS A 268 23.14 13.31 12.94
N LEU A 269 22.90 14.25 12.01
CA LEU A 269 22.17 13.93 10.78
C LEU A 269 23.01 12.99 9.91
N ALA A 270 22.45 11.83 9.57
CA ALA A 270 23.04 10.84 8.69
C ALA A 270 22.28 10.77 7.36
N LYS A 271 22.92 10.25 6.33
CA LYS A 271 22.29 9.98 5.03
C LYS A 271 22.24 8.48 4.79
N PRO A 272 21.09 7.92 4.39
CA PRO A 272 21.02 6.52 4.01
C PRO A 272 21.76 6.29 2.69
N SER A 273 22.32 5.10 2.55
CA SER A 273 22.85 4.60 1.29
C SER A 273 21.92 3.53 0.72
N PHE A 274 21.91 3.34 -0.58
CA PHE A 274 20.96 2.45 -1.23
C PHE A 274 21.70 1.46 -2.13
N VAL A 275 21.39 0.18 -1.98
CA VAL A 275 21.87 -0.86 -2.89
C VAL A 275 21.09 -0.77 -4.20
N ASP A 276 21.79 -0.74 -5.31
CA ASP A 276 21.17 -0.80 -6.62
C ASP A 276 20.69 -2.21 -6.92
N LEU A 277 19.41 -2.37 -7.21
CA LEU A 277 18.73 -3.65 -7.36
C LEU A 277 18.07 -3.77 -8.73
N PRO A 278 18.00 -4.97 -9.31
CA PRO A 278 17.19 -5.19 -10.51
C PRO A 278 15.70 -4.92 -10.20
N PHE A 279 14.92 -4.67 -11.26
CA PHE A 279 13.49 -4.33 -11.16
C PHE A 279 12.68 -5.36 -10.38
N ASP A 280 12.96 -6.65 -10.60
CA ASP A 280 12.33 -7.80 -10.00
C ASP A 280 12.98 -8.28 -8.68
N ALA A 281 13.85 -7.46 -8.05
CA ALA A 281 14.38 -7.79 -6.73
C ALA A 281 13.24 -7.81 -5.70
N PRO A 282 13.17 -8.84 -4.80
CA PRO A 282 12.16 -8.92 -3.76
C PRO A 282 12.22 -7.72 -2.79
N LEU A 283 11.08 -7.09 -2.54
CA LEU A 283 10.93 -5.97 -1.60
C LEU A 283 10.29 -6.43 -0.29
N TRP A 284 9.14 -7.08 -0.39
CA TRP A 284 8.41 -7.56 0.79
C TRP A 284 7.66 -8.85 0.51
N ILE A 285 7.32 -9.52 1.61
CA ILE A 285 6.45 -10.70 1.64
C ILE A 285 5.20 -10.31 2.42
N VAL A 286 4.07 -10.35 1.75
CA VAL A 286 2.74 -10.13 2.33
C VAL A 286 1.93 -11.44 2.27
N TYR A 287 0.81 -11.48 2.98
CA TYR A 287 0.06 -12.72 3.11
C TYR A 287 -1.42 -12.51 2.77
N SER A 288 -1.96 -13.41 1.98
CA SER A 288 -3.41 -13.58 1.81
C SER A 288 -3.85 -14.94 2.33
N SER A 289 -5.16 -15.10 2.56
CA SER A 289 -5.73 -16.38 2.94
C SER A 289 -5.50 -17.42 1.84
N GLY A 290 -5.00 -18.60 2.21
CA GLY A 290 -4.84 -19.73 1.27
C GLY A 290 -6.01 -20.69 1.37
N THR A 291 -6.38 -21.32 0.26
CA THR A 291 -7.41 -22.38 0.21
C THR A 291 -7.10 -23.59 1.09
N THR A 292 -5.82 -23.77 1.46
CA THR A 292 -5.33 -24.86 2.32
C THR A 292 -5.26 -24.49 3.81
N GLY A 293 -5.76 -23.31 4.21
CA GLY A 293 -5.68 -22.80 5.58
C GLY A 293 -4.34 -22.12 5.96
N MET A 294 -3.24 -22.44 5.27
CA MET A 294 -1.96 -21.74 5.47
C MET A 294 -1.90 -20.47 4.63
N PRO A 295 -1.45 -19.32 5.20
CA PRO A 295 -1.31 -18.08 4.45
C PRO A 295 -0.35 -18.24 3.26
N LYS A 296 -0.72 -17.67 2.10
CA LYS A 296 0.15 -17.60 0.91
C LYS A 296 1.22 -16.52 1.11
N PRO A 297 2.52 -16.84 1.12
CA PRO A 297 3.59 -15.86 1.29
C PRO A 297 3.96 -15.23 -0.06
N ILE A 298 3.32 -14.14 -0.39
CA ILE A 298 3.38 -13.45 -1.69
C ILE A 298 4.57 -12.51 -1.73
N VAL A 299 5.44 -12.64 -2.72
CA VAL A 299 6.63 -11.81 -2.89
C VAL A 299 6.39 -10.75 -3.96
N HIS A 300 6.45 -9.47 -3.56
CA HIS A 300 6.44 -8.36 -4.52
C HIS A 300 7.84 -7.76 -4.70
N GLY A 301 8.10 -7.26 -5.91
CA GLY A 301 9.37 -6.66 -6.29
C GLY A 301 9.42 -5.15 -6.07
N HIS A 302 10.64 -4.62 -5.94
CA HIS A 302 10.88 -3.17 -5.82
C HIS A 302 10.26 -2.40 -6.98
N GLY A 303 10.53 -2.83 -8.22
CA GLY A 303 10.15 -2.08 -9.41
C GLY A 303 8.64 -2.05 -9.64
N GLY A 304 7.99 -3.21 -9.55
CA GLY A 304 6.53 -3.30 -9.71
C GLY A 304 5.80 -2.42 -8.69
N THR A 305 6.24 -2.46 -7.44
CA THR A 305 5.70 -1.60 -6.37
C THR A 305 5.90 -0.11 -6.65
N ILE A 306 7.07 0.29 -7.18
CA ILE A 306 7.35 1.70 -7.49
C ILE A 306 6.41 2.20 -8.59
N VAL A 307 6.38 1.55 -9.75
CA VAL A 307 5.61 2.07 -10.90
C VAL A 307 4.10 1.99 -10.68
N GLU A 308 3.62 0.90 -10.08
CA GLU A 308 2.21 0.72 -9.75
C GLU A 308 1.76 1.70 -8.66
N GLY A 309 2.56 1.86 -7.60
CA GLY A 309 2.27 2.78 -6.51
C GLY A 309 2.20 4.24 -6.97
N LEU A 310 3.16 4.71 -7.76
CA LEU A 310 3.16 6.07 -8.31
C LEU A 310 1.95 6.32 -9.21
N LYS A 311 1.63 5.38 -10.10
CA LYS A 311 0.44 5.45 -10.96
C LYS A 311 -0.85 5.53 -10.12
N SER A 312 -1.01 4.63 -9.17
CA SER A 312 -2.24 4.51 -8.38
C SER A 312 -2.48 5.71 -7.48
N LEU A 313 -1.43 6.23 -6.84
CA LEU A 313 -1.51 7.43 -5.99
C LEU A 313 -1.94 8.66 -6.77
N ALA A 314 -1.30 8.92 -7.91
CA ALA A 314 -1.56 10.13 -8.68
C ALA A 314 -2.81 10.01 -9.55
N LEU A 315 -2.90 8.95 -10.38
CA LEU A 315 -3.93 8.85 -11.41
C LEU A 315 -5.23 8.21 -10.93
N GLY A 316 -5.17 7.44 -9.84
CA GLY A 316 -6.34 6.79 -9.23
C GLY A 316 -6.86 7.48 -7.97
N LEU A 317 -5.98 8.03 -7.15
CA LEU A 317 -6.34 8.64 -5.87
C LEU A 317 -6.22 10.17 -5.85
N ASP A 318 -5.79 10.78 -6.95
CA ASP A 318 -5.71 12.25 -7.14
C ASP A 318 -4.81 12.94 -6.11
N ILE A 319 -3.65 12.33 -5.77
CA ILE A 319 -2.68 12.87 -4.81
C ILE A 319 -1.52 13.56 -5.52
N ASN A 320 -1.29 14.83 -5.17
CA ASN A 320 -0.15 15.64 -5.60
C ASN A 320 0.99 15.62 -4.56
N PRO A 321 2.25 15.91 -4.97
CA PRO A 321 3.35 16.12 -4.04
C PRO A 321 3.04 17.22 -3.02
N GLY A 322 3.32 16.94 -1.73
CA GLY A 322 3.04 17.85 -0.61
C GLY A 322 1.65 17.72 0.00
N GLU A 323 0.74 16.97 -0.62
CA GLU A 323 -0.56 16.65 -0.04
C GLU A 323 -0.46 15.60 1.07
N ARG A 324 -1.51 15.47 1.87
CA ARG A 324 -1.55 14.64 3.08
C ARG A 324 -2.45 13.45 2.89
N PHE A 325 -1.89 12.28 3.13
CA PHE A 325 -2.52 10.97 2.91
C PHE A 325 -2.70 10.24 4.24
N PHE A 326 -3.94 9.92 4.56
CA PHE A 326 -4.33 9.08 5.69
C PHE A 326 -5.04 7.82 5.19
N TRP A 327 -4.68 6.67 5.75
CA TRP A 327 -5.48 5.44 5.58
C TRP A 327 -5.57 4.71 6.91
N GLN A 328 -6.81 4.44 7.35
CA GLN A 328 -7.02 3.63 8.54
C GLN A 328 -6.62 2.18 8.23
N THR A 329 -5.55 1.71 8.82
CA THR A 329 -4.96 0.41 8.48
C THR A 329 -4.11 -0.16 9.61
N SER A 330 -3.73 -1.43 9.50
CA SER A 330 -2.74 -2.10 10.34
C SER A 330 -1.58 -2.60 9.49
N THR A 331 -0.43 -2.85 10.11
CA THR A 331 0.80 -3.31 9.44
C THR A 331 0.68 -4.69 8.80
N GLY A 332 -0.32 -5.48 9.19
CA GLY A 332 -0.62 -6.78 8.60
C GLY A 332 -1.46 -6.73 7.32
N TRP A 333 -1.90 -5.54 6.88
CA TRP A 333 -2.75 -5.36 5.70
C TRP A 333 -2.03 -4.57 4.62
N ILE A 334 -2.21 -4.97 3.33
CA ILE A 334 -1.55 -4.34 2.17
C ILE A 334 -1.79 -2.83 2.08
N MET A 335 -2.89 -2.30 2.66
CA MET A 335 -3.15 -0.87 2.67
C MET A 335 -2.15 -0.08 3.53
N TRP A 336 -1.47 -0.71 4.49
CA TRP A 336 -0.34 -0.08 5.17
C TRP A 336 0.85 0.12 4.22
N ASN A 337 1.14 -0.88 3.39
CA ASN A 337 2.18 -0.75 2.36
C ASN A 337 1.82 0.36 1.34
N SER A 338 0.53 0.49 1.00
CA SER A 338 0.03 1.57 0.15
C SER A 338 0.17 2.94 0.82
N LEU A 339 -0.17 3.07 2.12
CA LEU A 339 0.04 4.30 2.91
C LEU A 339 1.51 4.72 2.88
N VAL A 340 2.42 3.79 3.19
CA VAL A 340 3.88 4.07 3.18
C VAL A 340 4.37 4.41 1.78
N SER A 341 3.84 3.77 0.75
CA SER A 341 4.18 4.04 -0.66
C SER A 341 3.81 5.45 -1.12
N ALA A 342 2.91 6.15 -0.40
CA ALA A 342 2.59 7.55 -0.70
C ALA A 342 3.81 8.49 -0.57
N LEU A 343 4.80 8.11 0.23
CA LEU A 343 6.09 8.82 0.32
C LEU A 343 6.82 8.88 -1.03
N MET A 344 6.65 7.91 -1.93
CA MET A 344 7.25 7.95 -3.28
C MET A 344 6.79 9.15 -4.09
N GLY A 345 5.52 9.53 -3.94
CA GLY A 345 4.89 10.68 -4.59
C GLY A 345 5.10 12.02 -3.87
N GLY A 346 5.86 12.06 -2.78
CA GLY A 346 6.09 13.27 -1.99
C GLY A 346 4.92 13.66 -1.08
N ALA A 347 3.99 12.75 -0.82
CA ALA A 347 2.90 12.98 0.13
C ALA A 347 3.38 12.87 1.58
N THR A 348 2.81 13.67 2.46
CA THR A 348 2.93 13.50 3.91
C THR A 348 2.00 12.38 4.36
N ILE A 349 2.50 11.33 4.97
CA ILE A 349 1.66 10.28 5.52
C ILE A 349 1.21 10.60 6.96
N LEU A 350 -0.06 10.29 7.23
CA LEU A 350 -0.68 10.47 8.54
C LEU A 350 -0.94 9.09 9.15
N GLN A 351 -0.42 8.85 10.35
CA GLN A 351 -0.57 7.59 11.08
C GLN A 351 -1.34 7.83 12.38
N LEU A 352 -2.44 7.12 12.55
CA LEU A 352 -3.22 7.08 13.80
C LEU A 352 -3.24 5.62 14.26
N ASP A 353 -2.53 5.34 15.35
CA ASP A 353 -2.49 4.01 15.96
C ASP A 353 -3.51 3.92 17.10
N GLY A 354 -4.27 2.82 17.13
CA GLY A 354 -5.34 2.59 18.08
C GLY A 354 -6.73 2.49 17.42
N HIS A 355 -7.79 2.52 18.24
CA HIS A 355 -9.15 2.38 17.76
C HIS A 355 -9.66 3.70 17.16
N PRO A 356 -10.15 3.73 15.91
CA PRO A 356 -10.51 4.97 15.20
C PRO A 356 -11.70 5.72 15.83
N SER A 357 -12.49 5.05 16.65
CA SER A 357 -13.64 5.63 17.36
C SER A 357 -13.46 5.67 18.88
N TYR A 358 -12.24 5.63 19.41
CA TYR A 358 -11.99 5.75 20.84
C TYR A 358 -11.26 7.08 21.15
N PRO A 359 -11.74 7.88 22.13
CA PRO A 359 -12.90 7.61 23.01
C PRO A 359 -14.28 7.82 22.35
N ASN A 360 -14.34 8.40 21.17
CA ASN A 360 -15.55 8.62 20.38
C ASN A 360 -15.24 8.74 18.88
N PHE A 361 -16.26 8.89 18.04
CA PHE A 361 -16.10 8.98 16.59
C PHE A 361 -15.33 10.23 16.11
N ASP A 362 -15.23 11.28 16.94
CA ASP A 362 -14.45 12.47 16.59
C ASP A 362 -12.95 12.18 16.50
N THR A 363 -12.45 11.11 17.10
CA THR A 363 -11.01 10.82 17.18
C THR A 363 -10.33 10.80 15.81
N LEU A 364 -10.80 9.98 14.89
CA LEU A 364 -10.25 9.92 13.53
C LEU A 364 -10.47 11.24 12.79
N TRP A 365 -11.71 11.75 12.83
CA TRP A 365 -12.07 12.90 12.02
C TRP A 365 -11.42 14.20 12.50
N SER A 366 -11.25 14.38 13.82
CA SER A 366 -10.48 15.50 14.38
C SER A 366 -9.00 15.42 14.00
N PHE A 367 -8.42 14.21 13.99
CA PHE A 367 -7.04 14.03 13.56
C PHE A 367 -6.85 14.42 12.09
N VAL A 368 -7.66 13.90 11.18
CA VAL A 368 -7.53 14.19 9.74
C VAL A 368 -7.88 15.64 9.41
N SER A 369 -8.85 16.25 10.11
CA SER A 369 -9.21 17.65 9.98
C SER A 369 -8.09 18.57 10.43
N ARG A 370 -7.56 18.38 11.66
CA ARG A 370 -6.45 19.15 12.21
C ARG A 370 -5.24 19.16 11.28
N HIS A 371 -4.98 18.02 10.64
CA HIS A 371 -3.89 17.90 9.69
C HIS A 371 -4.30 18.17 8.25
N ARG A 372 -5.50 18.70 7.99
CA ARG A 372 -5.95 19.06 6.65
C ARG A 372 -5.66 17.95 5.63
N ALA A 373 -6.04 16.70 5.96
CA ALA A 373 -5.85 15.56 5.09
C ALA A 373 -6.53 15.77 3.74
N ASN A 374 -5.82 15.55 2.64
CA ASN A 374 -6.35 15.65 1.29
C ASN A 374 -6.99 14.33 0.85
N LEU A 375 -6.47 13.21 1.34
CA LEU A 375 -7.05 11.88 1.17
C LEU A 375 -7.24 11.19 2.53
N VAL A 376 -8.43 10.63 2.71
CA VAL A 376 -8.79 9.79 3.87
C VAL A 376 -9.30 8.45 3.39
N GLY A 377 -8.61 7.37 3.74
CA GLY A 377 -9.03 5.99 3.45
C GLY A 377 -9.65 5.32 4.67
N ILE A 378 -10.86 4.78 4.52
CA ILE A 378 -11.60 4.07 5.57
C ILE A 378 -12.32 2.85 5.01
N SER A 379 -12.56 1.85 5.85
CA SER A 379 -13.25 0.64 5.42
C SER A 379 -14.77 0.83 5.32
N PRO A 380 -15.46 0.06 4.48
CA PRO A 380 -16.93 0.02 4.46
C PRO A 380 -17.54 -0.33 5.83
N ALA A 381 -16.84 -1.15 6.63
CA ALA A 381 -17.26 -1.50 7.99
C ALA A 381 -17.29 -0.26 8.91
N TYR A 382 -16.26 0.60 8.84
CA TYR A 382 -16.22 1.85 9.60
C TYR A 382 -17.34 2.82 9.16
N ILE A 383 -17.57 2.94 7.84
CA ILE A 383 -18.71 3.70 7.30
C ILE A 383 -20.03 3.17 7.85
N GLY A 384 -20.22 1.84 7.87
CA GLY A 384 -21.40 1.19 8.43
C GLY A 384 -21.61 1.49 9.92
N MET A 385 -20.53 1.57 10.70
CA MET A 385 -20.58 1.99 12.11
C MET A 385 -21.03 3.45 12.24
N CYS A 386 -20.47 4.36 11.43
CA CYS A 386 -20.91 5.76 11.43
C CYS A 386 -22.39 5.93 11.06
N ILE A 387 -22.87 5.18 10.06
CA ILE A 387 -24.30 5.18 9.69
C ILE A 387 -25.17 4.71 10.85
N LYS A 388 -24.81 3.60 11.49
CA LYS A 388 -25.55 3.03 12.63
C LYS A 388 -25.66 4.01 13.80
N GLU A 389 -24.58 4.71 14.11
CA GLU A 389 -24.50 5.69 15.19
C GLU A 389 -24.98 7.09 14.75
N GLN A 390 -25.47 7.23 13.52
CA GLN A 390 -25.94 8.51 12.92
C GLN A 390 -24.88 9.61 12.99
N TYR A 391 -23.60 9.23 12.97
CA TYR A 391 -22.48 10.18 13.07
C TYR A 391 -22.20 10.84 11.71
N ARG A 392 -22.08 12.17 11.71
CA ARG A 392 -21.86 13.00 10.53
C ARG A 392 -20.61 13.85 10.72
N PRO A 393 -19.44 13.46 10.19
CA PRO A 393 -18.19 14.18 10.40
C PRO A 393 -18.24 15.68 10.11
N ARG A 394 -18.92 16.09 9.02
CA ARG A 394 -19.04 17.50 8.62
C ARG A 394 -19.74 18.42 9.63
N GLU A 395 -20.48 17.85 10.59
CA GLU A 395 -21.14 18.61 11.66
C GLU A 395 -20.21 18.86 12.85
N HIS A 396 -19.08 18.13 12.92
CA HIS A 396 -18.14 18.15 14.04
C HIS A 396 -16.80 18.79 13.70
N VAL A 397 -16.33 18.67 12.45
CA VAL A 397 -14.98 19.10 12.03
C VAL A 397 -14.97 19.75 10.66
N ASP A 398 -13.95 20.58 10.41
CA ASP A 398 -13.71 21.16 9.08
C ASP A 398 -12.99 20.16 8.16
N LEU A 399 -13.63 19.78 7.06
CA LEU A 399 -13.10 18.87 6.05
C LEU A 399 -12.82 19.56 4.70
N CYS A 400 -12.69 20.88 4.67
CA CYS A 400 -12.50 21.64 3.43
C CYS A 400 -11.24 21.26 2.62
N ALA A 401 -10.25 20.63 3.25
CA ALA A 401 -9.05 20.15 2.58
C ALA A 401 -9.22 18.74 1.95
N LEU A 402 -10.27 18.00 2.33
CA LEU A 402 -10.50 16.64 1.87
C LEU A 402 -10.93 16.62 0.41
N LYS A 403 -10.12 16.04 -0.45
CA LYS A 403 -10.35 15.89 -1.89
C LYS A 403 -10.87 14.50 -2.25
N THR A 404 -10.31 13.47 -1.61
CA THR A 404 -10.60 12.08 -1.94
C THR A 404 -10.90 11.28 -0.67
N LEU A 405 -11.99 10.52 -0.70
CA LEU A 405 -12.29 9.52 0.31
C LEU A 405 -12.13 8.13 -0.33
N GLY A 406 -11.14 7.37 0.13
CA GLY A 406 -10.89 6.02 -0.33
C GLY A 406 -11.64 4.98 0.51
N SER A 407 -12.14 3.91 -0.13
CA SER A 407 -12.77 2.79 0.57
C SER A 407 -12.47 1.46 -0.12
N THR A 408 -12.06 0.46 0.65
CA THR A 408 -11.75 -0.90 0.17
C THR A 408 -11.84 -1.94 1.28
N GLY A 409 -11.66 -3.22 0.94
CA GLY A 409 -11.67 -4.37 1.84
C GLY A 409 -12.99 -5.13 1.88
N SER A 410 -14.07 -4.52 1.42
CA SER A 410 -15.37 -5.15 1.13
C SER A 410 -16.19 -4.22 0.24
N PRO A 411 -17.27 -4.70 -0.42
CA PRO A 411 -18.14 -3.86 -1.24
C PRO A 411 -18.79 -2.74 -0.41
N LEU A 412 -18.73 -1.51 -0.91
CA LEU A 412 -19.44 -0.38 -0.32
C LEU A 412 -20.90 -0.38 -0.81
N THR A 413 -21.84 -0.33 0.13
CA THR A 413 -23.28 -0.32 -0.19
C THR A 413 -23.73 1.04 -0.73
N ALA A 414 -24.86 1.09 -1.45
CA ALA A 414 -25.47 2.36 -1.89
C ALA A 414 -25.74 3.32 -0.72
N ALA A 415 -26.13 2.79 0.46
CA ALA A 415 -26.26 3.60 1.67
C ALA A 415 -24.94 4.22 2.13
N GLY A 416 -23.82 3.49 1.97
CA GLY A 416 -22.46 4.01 2.22
C GLY A 416 -22.10 5.16 1.28
N TYR A 417 -22.42 5.02 -0.01
CA TYR A 417 -22.23 6.11 -1.00
C TYR A 417 -23.02 7.36 -0.59
N ARG A 418 -24.31 7.24 -0.30
CA ARG A 418 -25.14 8.37 0.17
C ARG A 418 -24.58 9.01 1.43
N TRP A 419 -24.17 8.21 2.41
CA TRP A 419 -23.61 8.72 3.65
C TRP A 419 -22.38 9.59 3.42
N VAL A 420 -21.50 9.23 2.49
CA VAL A 420 -20.32 10.03 2.17
C VAL A 420 -20.72 11.44 1.72
N TYR A 421 -21.67 11.56 0.79
CA TYR A 421 -22.10 12.87 0.25
C TYR A 421 -22.98 13.66 1.20
N GLU A 422 -23.76 12.98 2.02
CA GLU A 422 -24.65 13.63 3.01
C GLU A 422 -23.93 14.01 4.30
N SER A 423 -22.87 13.28 4.68
CA SER A 423 -22.31 13.35 6.03
C SER A 423 -20.83 13.73 6.07
N VAL A 424 -20.07 13.55 4.99
CA VAL A 424 -18.65 13.91 4.91
C VAL A 424 -18.48 15.18 4.08
N SER A 425 -18.71 15.13 2.78
CA SER A 425 -18.58 16.29 1.88
C SER A 425 -19.29 16.03 0.56
N GLU A 426 -19.96 17.06 0.04
CA GLU A 426 -20.61 17.03 -1.29
C GLU A 426 -19.58 17.08 -2.43
N ASP A 427 -18.39 17.62 -2.17
CA ASP A 427 -17.31 17.80 -3.16
C ASP A 427 -16.10 16.90 -2.88
N VAL A 428 -16.35 15.65 -2.53
CA VAL A 428 -15.30 14.65 -2.35
C VAL A 428 -15.38 13.56 -3.43
N MET A 429 -14.24 13.23 -4.06
CA MET A 429 -14.19 12.05 -4.92
C MET A 429 -14.19 10.79 -4.06
N LEU A 430 -15.23 9.98 -4.14
CA LEU A 430 -15.29 8.68 -3.47
C LEU A 430 -14.58 7.62 -4.32
N ALA A 431 -13.37 7.27 -3.93
CA ALA A 431 -12.59 6.20 -4.55
C ALA A 431 -12.94 4.84 -3.91
N SER A 432 -13.99 4.19 -4.40
CA SER A 432 -14.29 2.79 -4.06
C SER A 432 -13.41 1.89 -4.91
N ILE A 433 -12.52 1.10 -4.24
CA ILE A 433 -11.43 0.38 -4.91
C ILE A 433 -11.61 -1.12 -4.71
N SER A 434 -11.46 -1.90 -5.80
CA SER A 434 -11.33 -3.35 -5.76
C SER A 434 -9.99 -3.77 -6.34
N GLY A 435 -9.28 -4.57 -5.58
CA GLY A 435 -7.98 -5.13 -5.93
C GLY A 435 -7.58 -6.14 -4.86
N GLY A 436 -6.32 -6.51 -4.81
CA GLY A 436 -5.91 -7.52 -3.86
C GLY A 436 -4.49 -7.36 -3.35
N THR A 437 -4.25 -8.00 -2.21
CA THR A 437 -2.90 -8.24 -1.70
C THR A 437 -2.06 -8.98 -2.72
N ASP A 438 -2.68 -9.89 -3.45
CA ASP A 438 -2.03 -10.78 -4.41
C ASP A 438 -1.40 -10.00 -5.58
N PRO A 439 -2.12 -9.17 -6.39
CA PRO A 439 -1.50 -8.40 -7.46
C PRO A 439 -0.72 -7.17 -6.95
N GLY A 440 -0.86 -6.78 -5.67
CA GLY A 440 -0.32 -5.53 -5.15
C GLY A 440 -0.84 -4.29 -5.89
N ALA A 441 -2.06 -4.37 -6.43
CA ALA A 441 -2.69 -3.36 -7.27
C ALA A 441 -4.22 -3.39 -7.12
N ALA A 442 -4.87 -2.35 -7.63
CA ALA A 442 -6.30 -2.32 -7.88
C ALA A 442 -6.59 -2.66 -9.35
N PHE A 443 -7.63 -3.48 -9.57
CA PHE A 443 -8.19 -3.75 -10.89
C PHE A 443 -9.26 -2.74 -11.26
N ILE A 444 -10.09 -2.39 -10.27
CA ILE A 444 -11.16 -1.39 -10.36
C ILE A 444 -10.82 -0.27 -9.38
N GLY A 445 -10.93 0.95 -9.84
CA GLY A 445 -10.52 2.13 -9.07
C GLY A 445 -11.37 3.35 -9.36
N ALA A 446 -10.72 4.50 -9.23
CA ALA A 446 -11.33 5.79 -9.41
C ALA A 446 -10.56 6.66 -10.40
N SER A 447 -11.23 7.67 -10.93
CA SER A 447 -10.62 8.73 -11.73
C SER A 447 -11.41 10.02 -11.56
N VAL A 448 -10.67 11.12 -11.42
CA VAL A 448 -11.24 12.46 -11.37
C VAL A 448 -11.97 12.84 -12.68
N MET A 449 -11.69 12.15 -13.78
CA MET A 449 -12.33 12.40 -15.09
C MET A 449 -13.77 11.85 -15.19
N LEU A 450 -14.20 11.04 -14.23
CA LEU A 450 -15.46 10.30 -14.32
C LEU A 450 -16.46 10.72 -13.25
N PRO A 451 -17.77 10.67 -13.55
CA PRO A 451 -18.80 10.83 -12.54
C PRO A 451 -18.84 9.62 -11.59
N ILE A 452 -19.33 9.84 -10.39
CA ILE A 452 -19.59 8.79 -9.40
C ILE A 452 -21.08 8.53 -9.34
N TYR A 453 -21.47 7.29 -9.63
CA TYR A 453 -22.84 6.81 -9.54
C TYR A 453 -23.06 6.05 -8.22
N GLU A 454 -24.25 6.20 -7.67
CA GLU A 454 -24.62 5.53 -6.41
C GLU A 454 -24.46 4.01 -6.52
N GLY A 455 -23.61 3.44 -5.65
CA GLY A 455 -23.41 1.99 -5.54
C GLY A 455 -22.60 1.36 -6.69
N GLU A 456 -22.00 2.16 -7.58
CA GLU A 456 -21.11 1.66 -8.65
C GLU A 456 -19.68 2.17 -8.46
N MET A 457 -18.69 1.33 -8.71
CA MET A 457 -17.28 1.70 -8.81
C MET A 457 -17.04 2.34 -10.18
N GLN A 458 -16.09 3.30 -10.26
CA GLN A 458 -16.03 4.17 -11.44
C GLN A 458 -15.48 3.49 -12.69
N CYS A 459 -14.32 2.80 -12.59
CA CYS A 459 -13.60 2.40 -13.78
C CYS A 459 -12.59 1.26 -13.55
N ARG A 460 -12.20 0.61 -14.64
CA ARG A 460 -11.00 -0.22 -14.69
C ARG A 460 -9.76 0.66 -14.53
N CYS A 461 -8.77 0.21 -13.75
CA CYS A 461 -7.54 0.97 -13.55
C CYS A 461 -6.70 1.05 -14.82
N LEU A 462 -6.00 2.18 -15.03
CA LEU A 462 -5.05 2.34 -16.13
C LEU A 462 -3.97 1.26 -16.08
N GLY A 463 -3.58 0.73 -17.24
CA GLY A 463 -2.60 -0.33 -17.39
C GLY A 463 -3.09 -1.72 -16.98
N SER A 464 -4.34 -1.85 -16.49
CA SER A 464 -4.96 -3.11 -16.10
C SER A 464 -6.00 -3.55 -17.13
N ALA A 465 -5.70 -4.62 -17.86
CA ALA A 465 -6.60 -5.23 -18.84
C ALA A 465 -7.61 -6.12 -18.12
N THR A 466 -8.45 -5.52 -17.29
CA THR A 466 -9.45 -6.18 -16.45
C THR A 466 -10.71 -6.47 -17.25
N GLU A 467 -11.20 -7.72 -17.17
CA GLU A 467 -12.42 -8.20 -17.83
C GLU A 467 -13.26 -9.02 -16.84
N ALA A 468 -14.54 -9.23 -17.17
CA ALA A 468 -15.42 -10.23 -16.57
C ALA A 468 -15.56 -11.40 -17.52
N PHE A 469 -15.20 -12.62 -17.11
CA PHE A 469 -15.26 -13.81 -17.97
C PHE A 469 -16.37 -14.77 -17.54
N ASP A 470 -16.98 -15.45 -18.53
CA ASP A 470 -17.76 -16.65 -18.29
C ASP A 470 -16.83 -17.86 -18.04
N ASP A 471 -17.42 -19.04 -17.79
CA ASP A 471 -16.65 -20.27 -17.54
C ASP A 471 -15.87 -20.75 -18.78
N GLU A 472 -16.26 -20.33 -19.97
CA GLU A 472 -15.61 -20.63 -21.26
C GLU A 472 -14.50 -19.63 -21.61
N GLY A 473 -14.34 -18.53 -20.83
CA GLY A 473 -13.31 -17.50 -21.03
C GLY A 473 -13.70 -16.39 -22.01
N HIS A 474 -14.99 -16.18 -22.25
CA HIS A 474 -15.48 -15.08 -23.07
C HIS A 474 -15.78 -13.85 -22.18
N ALA A 475 -15.42 -12.66 -22.68
CA ALA A 475 -15.69 -11.42 -21.97
C ALA A 475 -17.19 -11.11 -21.94
N LEU A 476 -17.68 -10.72 -20.78
CA LEU A 476 -19.07 -10.39 -20.49
C LEU A 476 -19.26 -8.89 -20.28
N ILE A 477 -20.38 -8.35 -20.80
CA ILE A 477 -20.87 -6.99 -20.52
C ILE A 477 -22.30 -7.10 -20.01
N ASN A 478 -22.66 -6.31 -18.98
CA ASN A 478 -23.97 -6.32 -18.29
C ASN A 478 -24.33 -7.67 -17.64
N GLN A 479 -23.34 -8.51 -17.44
CA GLN A 479 -23.47 -9.79 -16.77
C GLN A 479 -22.35 -9.96 -15.77
N VAL A 480 -22.63 -10.69 -14.69
CA VAL A 480 -21.63 -11.02 -13.67
C VAL A 480 -20.75 -12.16 -14.21
N GLY A 481 -19.44 -11.99 -14.11
CA GLY A 481 -18.44 -12.98 -14.45
C GLY A 481 -17.27 -12.98 -13.49
N GLU A 482 -16.34 -13.92 -13.67
CA GLU A 482 -15.09 -13.99 -12.92
C GLU A 482 -14.20 -12.80 -13.28
N LEU A 483 -13.69 -12.09 -12.25
CA LEU A 483 -12.73 -11.02 -12.46
C LEU A 483 -11.40 -11.60 -12.94
N VAL A 484 -11.00 -11.19 -14.14
CA VAL A 484 -9.73 -11.61 -14.73
C VAL A 484 -8.89 -10.41 -15.18
N CYS A 485 -7.57 -10.61 -15.26
CA CYS A 485 -6.66 -9.67 -15.91
C CYS A 485 -5.94 -10.38 -17.05
N THR A 486 -6.15 -9.90 -18.28
CA THR A 486 -5.72 -10.59 -19.51
C THR A 486 -4.32 -10.20 -19.97
N LYS A 487 -3.70 -9.18 -19.35
CA LYS A 487 -2.32 -8.74 -19.63
C LYS A 487 -1.52 -8.60 -18.33
N PRO A 488 -0.19 -8.82 -18.35
CA PRO A 488 0.62 -8.78 -17.15
C PRO A 488 0.72 -7.35 -16.58
N LEU A 489 0.73 -7.25 -15.24
CA LEU A 489 1.02 -6.02 -14.50
C LEU A 489 2.43 -6.10 -13.91
N PRO A 490 3.18 -4.97 -13.83
CA PRO A 490 4.50 -4.95 -13.20
C PRO A 490 4.50 -5.34 -11.72
N SER A 491 3.37 -5.13 -11.02
CA SER A 491 3.20 -5.41 -9.59
C SER A 491 2.74 -6.83 -9.27
N MET A 492 2.41 -7.65 -10.27
CA MET A 492 2.06 -9.07 -10.03
C MET A 492 3.16 -9.75 -9.22
N PRO A 493 2.82 -10.75 -8.37
CA PRO A 493 3.80 -11.46 -7.57
C PRO A 493 4.95 -12.00 -8.40
N LEU A 494 6.15 -11.88 -7.87
CA LEU A 494 7.32 -12.53 -8.47
C LEU A 494 7.19 -14.05 -8.36
N TYR A 495 6.79 -14.52 -7.18
CA TYR A 495 6.55 -15.92 -6.81
C TYR A 495 5.95 -15.98 -5.41
N PHE A 496 5.57 -17.17 -4.95
CA PHE A 496 5.31 -17.42 -3.53
C PHE A 496 6.58 -17.94 -2.86
N TRP A 497 6.86 -17.44 -1.66
CA TRP A 497 8.03 -17.93 -0.91
C TRP A 497 7.87 -19.43 -0.60
N ASN A 498 8.96 -20.21 -0.76
CA ASN A 498 8.95 -21.66 -0.62
C ASN A 498 7.92 -22.39 -1.51
N ASP A 499 7.76 -21.93 -2.76
CA ASP A 499 6.93 -22.58 -3.76
C ASP A 499 7.81 -23.14 -4.90
N PRO A 500 8.34 -24.37 -4.75
CA PRO A 500 9.16 -24.97 -5.80
C PRO A 500 8.41 -25.03 -7.13
N GLU A 501 9.08 -24.63 -8.21
CA GLU A 501 8.55 -24.62 -9.58
C GLU A 501 7.33 -23.69 -9.77
N ASN A 502 7.04 -22.81 -8.79
CA ASN A 502 5.88 -21.90 -8.78
C ASN A 502 4.53 -22.64 -8.91
N LYS A 503 4.43 -23.84 -8.40
CA LYS A 503 3.25 -24.70 -8.57
C LYS A 503 2.01 -24.09 -7.89
N ARG A 504 2.16 -23.69 -6.59
CA ARG A 504 1.06 -23.07 -5.83
C ARG A 504 0.63 -21.73 -6.46
N TYR A 505 1.60 -20.97 -6.97
CA TYR A 505 1.35 -19.71 -7.67
C TYR A 505 0.54 -19.95 -8.94
N PHE A 506 0.96 -20.90 -9.77
CA PHE A 506 0.22 -21.27 -10.99
C PHE A 506 -1.19 -21.80 -10.67
N ASP A 507 -1.30 -22.71 -9.71
CA ASP A 507 -2.57 -23.33 -9.31
C ASP A 507 -3.57 -22.29 -8.76
N SER A 508 -3.07 -21.21 -8.12
CA SER A 508 -3.92 -20.16 -7.55
C SER A 508 -4.59 -19.27 -8.60
N TYR A 509 -3.92 -18.99 -9.74
CA TYR A 509 -4.39 -17.92 -10.64
C TYR A 509 -4.50 -18.29 -12.11
N PHE A 510 -3.92 -19.41 -12.57
CA PHE A 510 -3.78 -19.70 -14.00
C PHE A 510 -4.31 -21.06 -14.44
N THR A 511 -4.88 -21.84 -13.51
CA THR A 511 -5.39 -23.20 -13.84
C THR A 511 -6.64 -23.14 -14.69
N GLN A 512 -7.57 -22.24 -14.38
CA GLN A 512 -8.86 -22.15 -15.08
C GLN A 512 -8.69 -21.50 -16.47
N PHE A 513 -7.94 -20.41 -16.55
CA PHE A 513 -7.70 -19.66 -17.79
C PHE A 513 -6.18 -19.56 -18.04
N PRO A 514 -5.58 -20.48 -18.83
CA PRO A 514 -4.15 -20.47 -19.09
C PRO A 514 -3.66 -19.15 -19.68
N GLY A 515 -2.67 -18.51 -19.02
CA GLY A 515 -2.12 -17.23 -19.45
C GLY A 515 -2.97 -16.00 -19.08
N VAL A 516 -4.06 -16.17 -18.35
CA VAL A 516 -4.92 -15.09 -17.84
C VAL A 516 -4.97 -15.19 -16.32
N TRP A 517 -4.76 -14.08 -15.63
CA TRP A 517 -4.88 -13.99 -14.18
C TRP A 517 -6.36 -14.07 -13.77
N ARG A 518 -6.73 -15.11 -13.04
CA ARG A 518 -8.03 -15.26 -12.37
C ARG A 518 -7.89 -14.73 -10.94
N HIS A 519 -8.77 -13.76 -10.57
CA HIS A 519 -8.65 -13.15 -9.25
C HIS A 519 -9.40 -13.89 -8.14
N GLY A 520 -10.52 -14.51 -8.49
CA GLY A 520 -11.40 -15.18 -7.54
C GLY A 520 -12.55 -14.32 -7.03
N ASP A 521 -12.73 -13.13 -7.59
CA ASP A 521 -13.81 -12.21 -7.32
C ASP A 521 -14.77 -12.12 -8.50
N TRP A 522 -16.02 -11.71 -8.22
CA TRP A 522 -17.04 -11.52 -9.27
C TRP A 522 -17.11 -10.05 -9.68
N LEU A 523 -17.26 -9.80 -10.98
CA LEU A 523 -17.31 -8.48 -11.58
C LEU A 523 -18.47 -8.38 -12.57
N GLU A 524 -19.18 -7.26 -12.57
CA GLU A 524 -20.09 -6.88 -13.65
C GLU A 524 -19.57 -5.58 -14.30
N ILE A 525 -19.15 -5.65 -15.55
CA ILE A 525 -18.81 -4.49 -16.38
C ILE A 525 -20.08 -4.08 -17.12
N THR A 526 -20.45 -2.79 -17.05
CA THR A 526 -21.65 -2.29 -17.73
C THR A 526 -21.35 -1.95 -19.19
N ASP A 527 -22.41 -1.83 -20.02
CA ASP A 527 -22.32 -1.41 -21.42
C ASP A 527 -21.78 0.03 -21.60
N ARG A 528 -21.75 0.81 -20.52
CA ARG A 528 -21.10 2.11 -20.49
C ARG A 528 -19.56 1.99 -20.53
N SER A 529 -19.03 0.80 -20.41
CA SER A 529 -17.63 0.36 -20.49
C SER A 529 -16.67 0.96 -19.46
N ILE A 530 -17.03 2.04 -18.81
CA ILE A 530 -16.21 2.79 -17.82
C ILE A 530 -16.61 2.52 -16.37
N LEU A 531 -17.76 1.88 -16.15
CA LEU A 531 -18.30 1.61 -14.81
C LEU A 531 -18.31 0.11 -14.53
N ALA A 532 -17.91 -0.26 -13.33
CA ALA A 532 -17.94 -1.63 -12.87
C ALA A 532 -18.75 -1.75 -11.58
N ARG A 533 -19.52 -2.85 -11.45
CA ARG A 533 -20.21 -3.20 -10.22
C ARG A 533 -19.55 -4.45 -9.66
N PHE A 534 -18.95 -4.30 -8.49
CA PHE A 534 -18.34 -5.42 -7.78
C PHE A 534 -19.41 -6.18 -6.98
N THR A 535 -19.39 -7.51 -7.08
CA THR A 535 -20.18 -8.40 -6.22
C THR A 535 -19.22 -9.35 -5.54
N ALA A 536 -19.21 -9.34 -4.20
CA ALA A 536 -18.37 -10.28 -3.46
C ALA A 536 -18.74 -11.73 -3.80
N SER A 537 -17.73 -12.61 -3.83
CA SER A 537 -17.97 -14.04 -3.90
C SER A 537 -18.81 -14.50 -2.71
N THR A 538 -19.76 -15.39 -2.95
CA THR A 538 -20.63 -15.98 -1.92
C THR A 538 -19.97 -17.22 -1.30
N GLU A 539 -18.72 -17.14 -0.85
CA GLU A 539 -18.11 -18.16 -0.01
C GLU A 539 -17.93 -17.67 1.42
#